data_3ad9a6865acce1939176b65c0890289f
#
_entry.id   3ad9a6865acce1939176b65c0890289f
#
_cell.length_a   1.000
_cell.length_b   1.000
_cell.length_c   1.000
_cell.angle_alpha   90.00
_cell.angle_beta   90.00
_cell.angle_gamma   90.00
#
_symmetry.space_group_name_H-M   'P 1'
#
loop_
_entity.id
_entity.type
_entity.pdbx_description
1 polymer ?
#
loop_
_entity_poly.entity_id
_entity_poly.type
_entity_poly.pdbx_seq_one_letter_code
_entity_poly.pdbx_strand_id
1 'polypeptide(L)'
;MNNFDTFQREAKAALRVALQWFFLAVPTGLVCGLVGTLFHLSVECVTELRAAQPWLLFLLPAAGLLITALYKITKCEGVGTNNVIRAVQSGEPVSILLVPAIFLGTVLTHLCGGSAGREGAALQMGGSIGWNLGTLLHLKDYDRRTATISGMAAFFSALFGTPLAATLFAMTIEDVGLTFTSAFVPAFTSALIAYGCSLTFGIAPTRFALTAPELTVWNAFLIILLGVACAAVSRLFCGTLHFMEHTVPKRIPNPWVRVLAGSVLVIGFSYFFGVGRYNGAGMNVITAAVEQGQALPWDFLCKIFLTALTLSCGFKGGEVVPSFFVGATFGCAFGPLLGLPAGFAAAVGLVSVFCGATNALIPSILLGFELFGGAGLELIALGCGICYMLSGHHGLYSSQTFVTNKLRAEYMSHKWRVRVKKEEE
;
A
#
# COMPACT_ATOMS: atom_id res chain seq x y z
N MET A 1 22.51 3.40 -45.99
CA MET A 1 22.70 4.11 -44.71
C MET A 1 23.66 3.28 -43.86
N ASN A 2 24.82 3.85 -43.46
CA ASN A 2 25.83 3.07 -42.75
C ASN A 2 25.27 2.65 -41.34
N ASN A 3 25.52 1.39 -40.97
CA ASN A 3 25.15 0.86 -39.64
C ASN A 3 25.64 1.76 -38.49
N PHE A 4 26.74 2.48 -38.70
CA PHE A 4 27.32 3.42 -37.74
C PHE A 4 26.47 4.68 -37.52
N ASP A 5 25.90 5.24 -38.61
CA ASP A 5 25.00 6.42 -38.51
C ASP A 5 23.69 6.07 -37.80
N THR A 6 23.18 4.86 -38.03
CA THR A 6 21.99 4.35 -37.36
C THR A 6 22.28 4.18 -35.85
N PHE A 7 23.39 3.54 -35.49
CA PHE A 7 23.84 3.37 -34.11
C PHE A 7 24.02 4.71 -33.39
N GLN A 8 24.65 5.70 -34.03
CA GLN A 8 24.81 7.03 -33.42
C GLN A 8 23.47 7.74 -33.19
N ARG A 9 22.49 7.61 -34.08
CA ARG A 9 21.16 8.19 -33.92
C ARG A 9 20.41 7.54 -32.77
N GLU A 10 20.46 6.21 -32.69
CA GLU A 10 19.85 5.46 -31.59
C GLU A 10 20.49 5.80 -30.24
N ALA A 11 21.81 5.87 -30.15
CA ALA A 11 22.52 6.26 -28.94
C ALA A 11 22.17 7.68 -28.47
N LYS A 12 22.09 8.66 -29.41
CA LYS A 12 21.66 10.02 -29.08
C LYS A 12 20.22 10.09 -28.63
N ALA A 13 19.32 9.30 -29.24
CA ALA A 13 17.92 9.22 -28.83
C ALA A 13 17.79 8.60 -27.40
N ALA A 14 18.49 7.50 -27.17
CA ALA A 14 18.52 6.86 -25.84
C ALA A 14 19.08 7.79 -24.75
N LEU A 15 20.17 8.51 -25.03
CA LEU A 15 20.73 9.49 -24.10
C LEU A 15 19.75 10.63 -23.79
N ARG A 16 19.04 11.14 -24.80
CA ARG A 16 18.02 12.19 -24.60
C ARG A 16 16.90 11.69 -23.69
N VAL A 17 16.40 10.47 -23.91
CA VAL A 17 15.37 9.88 -23.09
C VAL A 17 15.87 9.64 -21.65
N ALA A 18 17.09 9.13 -21.50
CA ALA A 18 17.70 8.94 -20.17
C ALA A 18 17.85 10.26 -19.41
N LEU A 19 18.29 11.34 -20.05
CA LEU A 19 18.36 12.67 -19.46
C LEU A 19 16.96 13.20 -19.07
N GLN A 20 15.96 13.04 -19.93
CA GLN A 20 14.59 13.43 -19.63
C GLN A 20 14.07 12.73 -18.36
N TRP A 21 14.31 11.42 -18.24
CA TRP A 21 13.91 10.66 -17.05
C TRP A 21 14.69 11.04 -15.80
N PHE A 22 15.96 11.37 -15.92
CA PHE A 22 16.75 11.87 -14.81
C PHE A 22 16.22 13.22 -14.30
N PHE A 23 15.93 14.15 -15.22
CA PHE A 23 15.35 15.46 -14.88
C PHE A 23 13.94 15.36 -14.28
N LEU A 24 13.20 14.29 -14.54
CA LEU A 24 11.93 14.01 -13.87
C LEU A 24 12.14 13.35 -12.51
N ALA A 25 12.99 12.32 -12.46
CA ALA A 25 13.16 11.48 -11.27
C ALA A 25 13.75 12.23 -10.08
N VAL A 26 14.71 13.13 -10.33
CA VAL A 26 15.36 13.88 -9.23
C VAL A 26 14.38 14.80 -8.50
N PRO A 27 13.65 15.73 -9.15
CA PRO A 27 12.70 16.59 -8.44
C PRO A 27 11.54 15.78 -7.85
N THR A 28 11.06 14.74 -8.54
CA THR A 28 10.01 13.88 -7.99
C THR A 28 10.47 13.17 -6.71
N GLY A 29 11.67 12.58 -6.73
CA GLY A 29 12.26 11.93 -5.57
C GLY A 29 12.50 12.89 -4.40
N LEU A 30 13.01 14.09 -4.67
CA LEU A 30 13.25 15.10 -3.63
C LEU A 30 11.95 15.61 -3.01
N VAL A 31 10.97 16.00 -3.82
CA VAL A 31 9.69 16.53 -3.29
C VAL A 31 8.93 15.44 -2.53
N CYS A 32 8.80 14.23 -3.11
CA CYS A 32 8.16 13.10 -2.44
C CYS A 32 8.94 12.66 -1.19
N GLY A 33 10.28 12.69 -1.23
CA GLY A 33 11.13 12.37 -0.10
C GLY A 33 10.94 13.35 1.06
N LEU A 34 10.96 14.64 0.80
CA LEU A 34 10.78 15.68 1.83
C LEU A 34 9.36 15.64 2.42
N VAL A 35 8.33 15.63 1.57
CA VAL A 35 6.92 15.57 2.03
C VAL A 35 6.64 14.24 2.74
N GLY A 36 7.17 13.12 2.22
CA GLY A 36 7.04 11.81 2.84
C GLY A 36 7.72 11.72 4.20
N THR A 37 8.93 12.27 4.32
CA THR A 37 9.64 12.40 5.61
C THR A 37 8.84 13.21 6.61
N LEU A 38 8.36 14.40 6.22
CA LEU A 38 7.53 15.23 7.08
C LEU A 38 6.25 14.51 7.52
N PHE A 39 5.62 13.79 6.59
CA PHE A 39 4.43 13.00 6.87
C PHE A 39 4.72 11.85 7.84
N HIS A 40 5.84 11.14 7.66
CA HIS A 40 6.28 10.07 8.56
C HIS A 40 6.44 10.61 9.98
N LEU A 41 7.26 11.65 10.16
CA LEU A 41 7.52 12.26 11.46
C LEU A 41 6.25 12.79 12.12
N SER A 42 5.35 13.40 11.32
CA SER A 42 4.07 13.90 11.83
C SER A 42 3.19 12.77 12.36
N VAL A 43 3.06 11.65 11.62
CA VAL A 43 2.25 10.49 12.04
C VAL A 43 2.86 9.79 13.25
N GLU A 44 4.18 9.68 13.31
CA GLU A 44 4.90 9.12 14.45
C GLU A 44 4.68 9.96 15.71
N CYS A 45 4.94 11.27 15.64
CA CYS A 45 4.74 12.22 16.74
C CYS A 45 3.31 12.16 17.31
N VAL A 46 2.28 12.21 16.46
CA VAL A 46 0.89 12.15 16.94
C VAL A 46 0.51 10.77 17.48
N THR A 47 1.15 9.70 16.99
CA THR A 47 0.93 8.34 17.50
C THR A 47 1.52 8.17 18.91
N GLU A 48 2.72 8.70 19.14
CA GLU A 48 3.35 8.75 20.45
C GLU A 48 2.56 9.64 21.42
N LEU A 49 2.13 10.83 20.97
CA LEU A 49 1.29 11.72 21.76
C LEU A 49 -0.01 11.04 22.19
N ARG A 50 -0.67 10.30 21.28
CA ARG A 50 -1.87 9.54 21.62
C ARG A 50 -1.56 8.41 22.61
N ALA A 51 -0.42 7.73 22.47
CA ALA A 51 -0.02 6.69 23.41
C ALA A 51 0.20 7.24 24.83
N ALA A 52 0.81 8.45 24.92
CA ALA A 52 1.00 9.16 26.17
C ALA A 52 -0.30 9.76 26.73
N GLN A 53 -1.26 10.09 25.86
CA GLN A 53 -2.52 10.78 26.21
C GLN A 53 -3.74 10.02 25.65
N PRO A 54 -4.17 8.89 26.24
CA PRO A 54 -5.26 8.05 25.72
C PRO A 54 -6.61 8.77 25.58
N TRP A 55 -6.83 9.88 26.32
CA TRP A 55 -8.05 10.68 26.23
C TRP A 55 -8.25 11.35 24.86
N LEU A 56 -7.17 11.50 24.05
CA LEU A 56 -7.26 12.02 22.68
C LEU A 56 -8.21 11.21 21.79
N LEU A 57 -8.48 9.95 22.15
CA LEU A 57 -9.46 9.13 21.47
C LEU A 57 -10.87 9.76 21.50
N PHE A 58 -11.23 10.50 22.55
CA PHE A 58 -12.52 11.20 22.63
C PHE A 58 -12.63 12.40 21.69
N LEU A 59 -11.52 12.89 21.14
CA LEU A 59 -11.53 13.94 20.12
C LEU A 59 -11.80 13.42 18.70
N LEU A 60 -11.96 12.09 18.54
CA LEU A 60 -12.22 11.48 17.23
C LEU A 60 -13.44 12.10 16.49
N PRO A 61 -14.58 12.43 17.17
CA PRO A 61 -15.68 13.14 16.51
C PRO A 61 -15.29 14.50 15.93
N ALA A 62 -14.55 15.29 16.70
CA ALA A 62 -14.07 16.61 16.26
C ALA A 62 -13.09 16.49 15.09
N ALA A 63 -12.13 15.57 15.17
CA ALA A 63 -11.22 15.26 14.07
C ALA A 63 -11.96 14.84 12.80
N GLY A 64 -12.98 14.00 12.93
CA GLY A 64 -13.82 13.56 11.81
C GLY A 64 -14.57 14.71 11.14
N LEU A 65 -15.11 15.65 11.90
CA LEU A 65 -15.74 16.86 11.36
C LEU A 65 -14.72 17.74 10.63
N LEU A 66 -13.53 17.95 11.19
CA LEU A 66 -12.45 18.69 10.55
C LEU A 66 -11.99 18.05 9.24
N ILE A 67 -11.84 16.72 9.21
CA ILE A 67 -11.49 15.97 8.00
C ILE A 67 -12.57 16.16 6.93
N THR A 68 -13.85 16.04 7.31
CA THR A 68 -14.98 16.22 6.39
C THR A 68 -15.00 17.65 5.83
N ALA A 69 -14.79 18.67 6.68
CA ALA A 69 -14.68 20.07 6.26
C ALA A 69 -13.51 20.28 5.28
N LEU A 70 -12.33 19.75 5.61
CA LEU A 70 -11.12 19.86 4.81
C LEU A 70 -11.34 19.27 3.40
N TYR A 71 -11.91 18.07 3.29
CA TYR A 71 -12.18 17.42 2.01
C TYR A 71 -13.22 18.18 1.18
N LYS A 72 -14.18 18.82 1.83
CA LYS A 72 -15.16 19.69 1.16
C LYS A 72 -14.54 20.97 0.63
N ILE A 73 -13.69 21.63 1.43
CA ILE A 73 -12.98 22.87 1.03
C ILE A 73 -12.01 22.60 -0.13
N THR A 74 -11.26 21.51 -0.07
CA THR A 74 -10.30 21.12 -1.11
C THR A 74 -10.96 20.49 -2.35
N LYS A 75 -12.27 20.26 -2.33
CA LYS A 75 -13.02 19.56 -3.39
C LYS A 75 -12.48 18.16 -3.71
N CYS A 76 -11.93 17.49 -2.68
CA CYS A 76 -11.38 16.14 -2.79
C CYS A 76 -12.36 15.07 -2.25
N GLU A 77 -13.66 15.40 -2.12
CA GLU A 77 -14.68 14.44 -1.67
C GLU A 77 -14.74 13.24 -2.62
N GLY A 78 -14.73 12.03 -2.05
CA GLY A 78 -14.73 10.78 -2.83
C GLY A 78 -13.42 10.46 -3.57
N VAL A 79 -12.38 11.30 -3.47
CA VAL A 79 -11.07 11.01 -4.05
C VAL A 79 -10.29 10.08 -3.12
N GLY A 80 -9.71 9.03 -3.69
CA GLY A 80 -8.92 8.03 -2.98
C GLY A 80 -7.88 7.36 -3.90
N THR A 81 -7.27 6.27 -3.43
CA THR A 81 -6.23 5.53 -4.17
C THR A 81 -6.70 5.09 -5.56
N ASN A 82 -7.97 4.68 -5.70
CA ASN A 82 -8.56 4.31 -6.98
C ASN A 82 -8.54 5.43 -8.04
N ASN A 83 -8.63 6.70 -7.63
CA ASN A 83 -8.54 7.83 -8.55
C ASN A 83 -7.12 8.01 -9.08
N VAL A 84 -6.11 7.80 -8.23
CA VAL A 84 -4.71 7.86 -8.64
C VAL A 84 -4.37 6.70 -9.59
N ILE A 85 -4.89 5.50 -9.33
CA ILE A 85 -4.74 4.36 -10.25
C ILE A 85 -5.36 4.69 -11.62
N ARG A 86 -6.56 5.27 -11.66
CA ARG A 86 -7.18 5.73 -12.92
C ARG A 86 -6.36 6.80 -13.63
N ALA A 87 -5.70 7.70 -12.90
CA ALA A 87 -4.79 8.67 -13.51
C ALA A 87 -3.65 8.00 -14.28
N VAL A 88 -3.12 6.90 -13.75
CA VAL A 88 -2.11 6.08 -14.45
C VAL A 88 -2.74 5.37 -15.66
N GLN A 89 -3.94 4.79 -15.53
CA GLN A 89 -4.63 4.03 -16.60
C GLN A 89 -5.12 4.89 -17.76
N SER A 90 -5.85 5.96 -17.45
CA SER A 90 -6.61 6.74 -18.42
C SER A 90 -6.09 8.17 -18.61
N GLY A 91 -5.12 8.60 -17.80
CA GLY A 91 -4.62 9.98 -17.85
C GLY A 91 -5.57 10.99 -17.21
N GLU A 92 -6.46 10.56 -16.31
CA GLU A 92 -7.31 11.47 -15.54
C GLU A 92 -6.50 12.38 -14.62
N PRO A 93 -6.83 13.68 -14.53
CA PRO A 93 -6.06 14.61 -13.69
C PRO A 93 -6.24 14.31 -12.18
N VAL A 94 -5.15 14.43 -11.43
CA VAL A 94 -5.16 14.35 -9.97
C VAL A 94 -4.85 15.72 -9.38
N SER A 95 -5.76 16.21 -8.54
CA SER A 95 -5.59 17.52 -7.89
C SER A 95 -4.42 17.53 -6.91
N ILE A 96 -3.57 18.56 -6.97
CA ILE A 96 -2.50 18.77 -5.99
C ILE A 96 -3.04 19.05 -4.57
N LEU A 97 -4.28 19.57 -4.45
CA LEU A 97 -4.94 19.80 -3.16
C LEU A 97 -5.24 18.50 -2.40
N LEU A 98 -5.17 17.36 -3.08
CA LEU A 98 -5.25 16.05 -2.42
C LEU A 98 -4.10 15.85 -1.44
N VAL A 99 -2.90 16.38 -1.73
CA VAL A 99 -1.72 16.21 -0.88
C VAL A 99 -1.96 16.76 0.54
N PRO A 100 -2.25 18.07 0.74
CA PRO A 100 -2.54 18.58 2.08
C PRO A 100 -3.81 17.98 2.70
N ALA A 101 -4.83 17.63 1.89
CA ALA A 101 -6.06 17.04 2.39
C ALA A 101 -5.83 15.67 3.02
N ILE A 102 -5.14 14.77 2.33
CA ILE A 102 -4.87 13.42 2.85
C ILE A 102 -3.80 13.44 3.94
N PHE A 103 -2.80 14.34 3.85
CA PHE A 103 -1.78 14.53 4.87
C PHE A 103 -2.44 14.86 6.22
N LEU A 104 -3.16 15.97 6.28
CA LEU A 104 -3.82 16.43 7.50
C LEU A 104 -4.92 15.46 7.96
N GLY A 105 -5.68 14.91 7.01
CA GLY A 105 -6.72 13.92 7.31
C GLY A 105 -6.17 12.67 7.97
N THR A 106 -5.03 12.15 7.49
CA THR A 106 -4.39 10.95 8.06
C THR A 106 -3.75 11.25 9.41
N VAL A 107 -3.07 12.40 9.56
CA VAL A 107 -2.49 12.83 10.84
C VAL A 107 -3.58 12.97 11.91
N LEU A 108 -4.72 13.61 11.59
CA LEU A 108 -5.86 13.72 12.52
C LEU A 108 -6.48 12.37 12.88
N THR A 109 -6.59 11.45 11.90
CA THR A 109 -7.07 10.09 12.14
C THR A 109 -6.16 9.35 13.13
N HIS A 110 -4.83 9.44 12.97
CA HIS A 110 -3.87 8.78 13.83
C HIS A 110 -3.81 9.42 15.23
N LEU A 111 -3.87 10.76 15.30
CA LEU A 111 -3.91 11.50 16.57
C LEU A 111 -5.09 11.05 17.45
N CYS A 112 -6.27 10.92 16.84
CA CYS A 112 -7.50 10.60 17.56
C CYS A 112 -7.86 9.10 17.55
N GLY A 113 -6.94 8.23 17.13
CA GLY A 113 -7.09 6.78 17.30
C GLY A 113 -7.99 6.06 16.29
N GLY A 114 -8.23 6.63 15.12
CA GLY A 114 -8.82 5.85 14.02
C GLY A 114 -7.89 4.70 13.61
N SER A 115 -8.44 3.56 13.20
CA SER A 115 -7.68 2.40 12.75
C SER A 115 -7.39 2.49 11.26
N ALA A 116 -6.20 2.91 10.91
CA ALA A 116 -5.75 3.03 9.52
C ALA A 116 -4.22 3.00 9.44
N GLY A 117 -3.70 2.66 8.26
CA GLY A 117 -2.30 2.84 7.91
C GLY A 117 -2.03 4.22 7.30
N ARG A 118 -0.81 4.41 6.83
CA ARG A 118 -0.35 5.66 6.19
C ARG A 118 0.01 5.46 4.71
N GLU A 119 0.14 4.24 4.26
CA GLU A 119 0.72 3.87 2.96
C GLU A 119 -0.26 4.06 1.79
N GLY A 120 -1.55 3.83 1.98
CA GLY A 120 -2.56 4.21 0.98
C GLY A 120 -2.58 5.73 0.77
N ALA A 121 -2.39 6.52 1.85
CA ALA A 121 -2.19 7.96 1.76
C ALA A 121 -0.90 8.32 1.01
N ALA A 122 0.19 7.55 1.20
CA ALA A 122 1.45 7.72 0.47
C ALA A 122 1.28 7.58 -1.04
N LEU A 123 0.56 6.55 -1.49
CA LEU A 123 0.29 6.35 -2.91
C LEU A 123 -0.50 7.52 -3.50
N GLN A 124 -1.48 8.04 -2.74
CA GLN A 124 -2.29 9.19 -3.17
C GLN A 124 -1.46 10.47 -3.25
N MET A 125 -0.66 10.77 -2.23
CA MET A 125 0.19 11.97 -2.22
C MET A 125 1.29 11.88 -3.27
N GLY A 126 2.00 10.76 -3.34
CA GLY A 126 3.05 10.54 -4.32
C GLY A 126 2.55 10.60 -5.76
N GLY A 127 1.42 9.95 -6.04
CA GLY A 127 0.80 9.99 -7.35
C GLY A 127 0.32 11.40 -7.73
N SER A 128 -0.28 12.15 -6.80
CA SER A 128 -0.69 13.54 -7.01
C SER A 128 0.52 14.44 -7.29
N ILE A 129 1.60 14.32 -6.51
CA ILE A 129 2.85 15.08 -6.72
C ILE A 129 3.44 14.75 -8.08
N GLY A 130 3.60 13.46 -8.42
CA GLY A 130 4.15 13.01 -9.69
C GLY A 130 3.35 13.51 -10.89
N TRP A 131 2.02 13.39 -10.85
CA TRP A 131 1.13 13.91 -11.89
C TRP A 131 1.30 15.41 -12.11
N ASN A 132 1.29 16.20 -11.02
CA ASN A 132 1.37 17.66 -11.12
C ASN A 132 2.77 18.14 -11.53
N LEU A 133 3.84 17.46 -11.09
CA LEU A 133 5.20 17.72 -11.60
C LEU A 133 5.29 17.40 -13.09
N GLY A 134 4.73 16.29 -13.55
CA GLY A 134 4.66 15.96 -14.97
C GLY A 134 3.90 17.02 -15.79
N THR A 135 2.84 17.58 -15.22
CA THR A 135 2.07 18.66 -15.84
C THR A 135 2.88 19.97 -15.88
N LEU A 136 3.56 20.33 -14.78
CA LEU A 136 4.43 21.50 -14.69
C LEU A 136 5.59 21.45 -15.68
N LEU A 137 6.15 20.24 -15.91
CA LEU A 137 7.21 20.00 -16.90
C LEU A 137 6.68 19.83 -18.33
N HIS A 138 5.39 20.07 -18.56
CA HIS A 138 4.73 19.96 -19.88
C HIS A 138 4.95 18.59 -20.55
N LEU A 139 4.98 17.52 -19.77
CA LEU A 139 5.15 16.17 -20.28
C LEU A 139 3.89 15.71 -21.05
N LYS A 140 4.10 14.83 -22.03
CA LYS A 140 3.01 14.16 -22.76
C LYS A 140 2.25 13.21 -21.81
N ASP A 141 1.02 12.85 -22.18
CA ASP A 141 0.15 12.00 -21.33
C ASP A 141 0.81 10.69 -20.88
N TYR A 142 1.54 10.04 -21.80
CA TYR A 142 2.28 8.82 -21.47
C TYR A 142 3.39 9.06 -20.44
N ASP A 143 4.15 10.14 -20.59
CA ASP A 143 5.25 10.50 -19.70
C ASP A 143 4.70 10.97 -18.32
N ARG A 144 3.51 11.59 -18.29
CA ARG A 144 2.82 11.94 -17.02
C ARG A 144 2.41 10.69 -16.23
N ARG A 145 2.00 9.60 -16.90
CA ARG A 145 1.76 8.31 -16.23
C ARG A 145 3.02 7.80 -15.55
N THR A 146 4.15 7.83 -16.27
CA THR A 146 5.46 7.46 -15.69
C THR A 146 5.84 8.37 -14.51
N ALA A 147 5.56 9.66 -14.58
CA ALA A 147 5.76 10.59 -13.48
C ALA A 147 4.89 10.26 -12.26
N THR A 148 3.64 9.87 -12.48
CA THR A 148 2.72 9.44 -11.43
C THR A 148 3.22 8.18 -10.73
N ILE A 149 3.63 7.16 -11.49
CA ILE A 149 4.24 5.93 -10.97
C ILE A 149 5.50 6.25 -10.16
N SER A 150 6.36 7.13 -10.69
CA SER A 150 7.59 7.55 -10.00
C SER A 150 7.31 8.25 -8.67
N GLY A 151 6.27 9.10 -8.63
CA GLY A 151 5.84 9.75 -7.39
C GLY A 151 5.28 8.76 -6.35
N MET A 152 4.46 7.80 -6.79
CA MET A 152 3.94 6.73 -5.93
C MET A 152 5.08 5.89 -5.33
N ALA A 153 6.03 5.46 -6.16
CA ALA A 153 7.21 4.69 -5.75
C ALA A 153 8.07 5.48 -4.75
N ALA A 154 8.36 6.74 -5.06
CA ALA A 154 9.18 7.61 -4.22
C ALA A 154 8.56 7.83 -2.84
N PHE A 155 7.28 8.16 -2.78
CA PHE A 155 6.62 8.43 -1.51
C PHE A 155 6.50 7.18 -0.63
N PHE A 156 6.16 6.03 -1.23
CA PHE A 156 6.10 4.75 -0.51
C PHE A 156 7.49 4.36 0.02
N SER A 157 8.53 4.54 -0.78
CA SER A 157 9.92 4.27 -0.40
C SER A 157 10.39 5.15 0.76
N ALA A 158 10.02 6.43 0.78
CA ALA A 158 10.35 7.34 1.88
C ALA A 158 9.73 6.92 3.22
N LEU A 159 8.57 6.23 3.20
CA LEU A 159 7.90 5.78 4.43
C LEU A 159 8.42 4.46 4.98
N PHE A 160 8.75 3.51 4.10
CA PHE A 160 9.14 2.15 4.51
C PHE A 160 10.65 1.88 4.44
N GLY A 161 11.37 2.64 3.61
CA GLY A 161 12.76 2.33 3.31
C GLY A 161 12.92 1.06 2.46
N THR A 162 11.96 0.81 1.56
CA THR A 162 11.91 -0.37 0.68
C THR A 162 11.83 0.07 -0.78
N PRO A 163 12.91 0.64 -1.37
CA PRO A 163 12.86 1.28 -2.68
C PRO A 163 12.54 0.32 -3.83
N LEU A 164 13.01 -0.93 -3.77
CA LEU A 164 12.77 -1.90 -4.84
C LEU A 164 11.32 -2.39 -4.83
N ALA A 165 10.81 -2.79 -3.68
CA ALA A 165 9.42 -3.22 -3.52
C ALA A 165 8.45 -2.08 -3.85
N ALA A 166 8.73 -0.85 -3.39
CA ALA A 166 7.94 0.35 -3.68
C ALA A 166 7.83 0.62 -5.18
N THR A 167 8.95 0.52 -5.90
CA THR A 167 9.00 0.71 -7.35
C THR A 167 8.13 -0.29 -8.09
N LEU A 168 8.35 -1.58 -7.84
CA LEU A 168 7.59 -2.61 -8.52
C LEU A 168 6.12 -2.62 -8.11
N PHE A 169 5.80 -2.26 -6.86
CA PHE A 169 4.43 -2.10 -6.42
C PHE A 169 3.71 -0.99 -7.19
N ALA A 170 4.33 0.19 -7.31
CA ALA A 170 3.77 1.31 -8.07
C ALA A 170 3.59 0.98 -9.57
N MET A 171 4.48 0.16 -10.15
CA MET A 171 4.41 -0.26 -11.55
C MET A 171 3.36 -1.33 -11.84
N THR A 172 2.94 -2.10 -10.83
CA THR A 172 2.03 -3.25 -10.99
C THR A 172 0.64 -3.01 -10.39
N ILE A 173 0.45 -1.91 -9.65
CA ILE A 173 -0.82 -1.63 -8.95
C ILE A 173 -1.97 -1.35 -9.92
N GLU A 174 -1.68 -0.89 -11.13
CA GLU A 174 -2.64 -0.54 -12.16
C GLU A 174 -3.21 -1.79 -12.84
N ASP A 175 -2.31 -2.59 -13.42
CA ASP A 175 -2.63 -3.75 -14.25
C ASP A 175 -2.02 -5.02 -13.66
N VAL A 176 -2.86 -5.91 -13.15
CA VAL A 176 -2.44 -7.21 -12.62
C VAL A 176 -2.04 -8.14 -13.78
N GLY A 177 -0.78 -8.58 -13.77
CA GLY A 177 -0.20 -9.43 -14.82
C GLY A 177 0.51 -8.68 -15.93
N LEU A 178 0.62 -7.36 -15.86
CA LEU A 178 1.43 -6.54 -16.77
C LEU A 178 2.31 -5.57 -15.97
N THR A 179 3.51 -5.32 -16.46
CA THR A 179 4.44 -4.37 -15.84
C THR A 179 5.01 -3.41 -16.88
N PHE A 180 4.88 -2.12 -16.67
CA PHE A 180 5.47 -1.09 -17.53
C PHE A 180 6.97 -0.94 -17.27
N THR A 181 7.79 -1.81 -17.87
CA THR A 181 9.25 -1.85 -17.63
C THR A 181 9.96 -0.55 -17.96
N SER A 182 9.43 0.25 -18.90
CA SER A 182 9.96 1.59 -19.22
C SER A 182 9.90 2.58 -18.05
N ALA A 183 8.97 2.39 -17.10
CA ALA A 183 8.86 3.23 -15.92
C ALA A 183 9.86 2.83 -14.80
N PHE A 184 10.55 1.69 -14.93
CA PHE A 184 11.42 1.19 -13.86
C PHE A 184 12.53 2.16 -13.48
N VAL A 185 13.29 2.65 -14.46
CA VAL A 185 14.44 3.54 -14.20
C VAL A 185 14.01 4.83 -13.50
N PRO A 186 13.05 5.62 -14.04
CA PRO A 186 12.61 6.85 -13.38
C PRO A 186 11.96 6.59 -12.01
N ALA A 187 11.15 5.55 -11.87
CA ALA A 187 10.50 5.23 -10.61
C ALA A 187 11.51 4.77 -9.55
N PHE A 188 12.44 3.89 -9.90
CA PHE A 188 13.46 3.39 -8.95
C PHE A 188 14.44 4.50 -8.54
N THR A 189 14.86 5.33 -9.48
CA THR A 189 15.71 6.49 -9.18
C THR A 189 15.00 7.45 -8.22
N SER A 190 13.72 7.78 -8.48
CA SER A 190 12.92 8.61 -7.57
C SER A 190 12.76 7.97 -6.19
N ALA A 191 12.52 6.65 -6.13
CA ALA A 191 12.40 5.90 -4.89
C ALA A 191 13.69 5.90 -4.06
N LEU A 192 14.85 5.73 -4.72
CA LEU A 192 16.16 5.78 -4.06
C LEU A 192 16.47 7.19 -3.51
N ILE A 193 16.17 8.24 -4.28
CA ILE A 193 16.37 9.62 -3.82
C ILE A 193 15.47 9.91 -2.62
N ALA A 194 14.20 9.53 -2.68
CA ALA A 194 13.26 9.73 -1.59
C ALA A 194 13.65 8.94 -0.33
N TYR A 195 14.13 7.72 -0.47
CA TYR A 195 14.72 6.94 0.62
C TYR A 195 15.96 7.62 1.20
N GLY A 196 16.86 8.10 0.35
CA GLY A 196 18.03 8.87 0.78
C GLY A 196 17.63 10.12 1.58
N CYS A 197 16.59 10.84 1.15
CA CYS A 197 16.03 11.96 1.92
C CYS A 197 15.58 11.51 3.32
N SER A 198 14.79 10.44 3.43
CA SER A 198 14.29 9.98 4.74
C SER A 198 15.43 9.54 5.67
N LEU A 199 16.48 8.90 5.15
CA LEU A 199 17.68 8.56 5.91
C LEU A 199 18.42 9.78 6.45
N THR A 200 18.54 10.88 5.66
CA THR A 200 19.23 12.10 6.11
C THR A 200 18.49 12.78 7.27
N PHE A 201 17.18 12.55 7.40
CA PHE A 201 16.39 13.02 8.54
C PHE A 201 16.27 12.00 9.68
N GLY A 202 17.05 10.92 9.65
CA GLY A 202 17.14 9.93 10.71
C GLY A 202 16.03 8.88 10.73
N ILE A 203 15.22 8.77 9.67
CA ILE A 203 14.18 7.75 9.59
C ILE A 203 14.85 6.41 9.21
N ALA A 204 14.82 5.46 10.12
CA ALA A 204 15.32 4.12 9.86
C ALA A 204 14.36 3.33 8.95
N PRO A 205 14.88 2.48 8.02
CA PRO A 205 14.02 1.59 7.24
C PRO A 205 13.28 0.60 8.14
N THR A 206 12.05 0.28 7.79
CA THR A 206 11.28 -0.76 8.48
C THR A 206 11.92 -2.12 8.24
N ARG A 207 12.44 -2.75 9.30
CA ARG A 207 13.05 -4.08 9.26
C ARG A 207 12.67 -4.85 10.50
N PHE A 208 12.55 -6.17 10.37
CA PHE A 208 12.23 -7.07 11.46
C PHE A 208 13.32 -8.15 11.55
N ALA A 209 13.74 -8.46 12.78
CA ALA A 209 14.59 -9.59 13.03
C ALA A 209 13.78 -10.89 12.88
N LEU A 210 14.21 -11.75 11.97
CA LEU A 210 13.50 -12.98 11.65
C LEU A 210 14.44 -14.17 11.60
N THR A 211 14.07 -15.26 12.27
CA THR A 211 14.72 -16.56 12.16
C THR A 211 13.82 -17.47 11.32
N ALA A 212 14.34 -17.91 10.17
CA ALA A 212 13.60 -18.79 9.28
C ALA A 212 13.93 -20.27 9.59
N PRO A 213 12.95 -21.19 9.48
CA PRO A 213 13.20 -22.61 9.50
C PRO A 213 13.92 -23.04 8.21
N GLU A 214 14.58 -24.20 8.26
CA GLU A 214 15.23 -24.78 7.09
C GLU A 214 14.24 -25.04 5.95
N LEU A 215 14.73 -24.90 4.72
CA LEU A 215 13.96 -25.25 3.53
C LEU A 215 13.88 -26.77 3.39
N THR A 216 12.80 -27.38 3.89
CA THR A 216 12.48 -28.78 3.77
C THR A 216 11.14 -28.98 3.04
N VAL A 217 10.94 -30.17 2.46
CA VAL A 217 9.67 -30.52 1.81
C VAL A 217 8.50 -30.42 2.80
N TRP A 218 8.75 -30.78 4.07
CA TRP A 218 7.74 -30.69 5.12
C TRP A 218 7.39 -29.23 5.44
N ASN A 219 8.36 -28.38 5.66
CA ASN A 219 8.11 -26.95 5.89
C ASN A 219 7.43 -26.27 4.70
N ALA A 220 7.83 -26.63 3.46
CA ALA A 220 7.16 -26.15 2.26
C ALA A 220 5.67 -26.57 2.23
N PHE A 221 5.34 -27.82 2.59
CA PHE A 221 3.96 -28.29 2.69
C PHE A 221 3.15 -27.48 3.73
N LEU A 222 3.74 -27.24 4.93
CA LEU A 222 3.08 -26.43 5.95
C LEU A 222 2.85 -24.98 5.50
N ILE A 223 3.79 -24.39 4.75
CA ILE A 223 3.66 -23.05 4.18
C ILE A 223 2.57 -23.00 3.10
N ILE A 224 2.39 -24.07 2.31
CA ILE A 224 1.25 -24.16 1.37
C ILE A 224 -0.06 -24.08 2.15
N LEU A 225 -0.21 -24.83 3.24
CA LEU A 225 -1.42 -24.79 4.07
C LEU A 225 -1.66 -23.40 4.68
N LEU A 226 -0.59 -22.76 5.19
CA LEU A 226 -0.65 -21.38 5.69
C LEU A 226 -1.04 -20.40 4.58
N GLY A 227 -0.49 -20.53 3.37
CA GLY A 227 -0.81 -19.71 2.21
C GLY A 227 -2.28 -19.81 1.78
N VAL A 228 -2.86 -21.03 1.82
CA VAL A 228 -4.30 -21.25 1.58
C VAL A 228 -5.15 -20.52 2.61
N ALA A 229 -4.79 -20.63 3.89
CA ALA A 229 -5.49 -19.94 4.97
C ALA A 229 -5.35 -18.40 4.85
N CYS A 230 -4.15 -17.89 4.52
CA CYS A 230 -3.91 -16.47 4.25
C CYS A 230 -4.76 -15.95 3.08
N ALA A 231 -4.99 -16.75 2.04
CA ALA A 231 -5.86 -16.35 0.93
C ALA A 231 -7.32 -16.16 1.40
N ALA A 232 -7.82 -17.00 2.27
CA ALA A 232 -9.15 -16.84 2.85
C ALA A 232 -9.24 -15.57 3.71
N VAL A 233 -8.21 -15.28 4.52
CA VAL A 233 -8.13 -14.08 5.35
C VAL A 233 -8.00 -12.81 4.50
N SER A 234 -7.21 -12.84 3.44
CA SER A 234 -7.09 -11.72 2.48
C SER A 234 -8.45 -11.40 1.83
N ARG A 235 -9.20 -12.43 1.41
CA ARG A 235 -10.56 -12.26 0.85
C ARG A 235 -11.52 -11.70 1.89
N LEU A 236 -11.45 -12.17 3.14
CA LEU A 236 -12.26 -11.66 4.24
C LEU A 236 -11.97 -10.17 4.47
N PHE A 237 -10.69 -9.79 4.51
CA PHE A 237 -10.27 -8.39 4.69
C PHE A 237 -10.80 -7.49 3.58
N CYS A 238 -10.51 -7.80 2.33
CA CYS A 238 -10.98 -7.01 1.19
C CYS A 238 -12.51 -6.98 1.10
N GLY A 239 -13.17 -8.12 1.31
CA GLY A 239 -14.63 -8.24 1.29
C GLY A 239 -15.29 -7.39 2.36
N THR A 240 -14.74 -7.37 3.59
CA THR A 240 -15.27 -6.55 4.69
C THR A 240 -15.10 -5.06 4.41
N LEU A 241 -13.93 -4.65 3.90
CA LEU A 241 -13.68 -3.26 3.51
C LEU A 241 -14.69 -2.80 2.46
N HIS A 242 -14.80 -3.50 1.34
CA HIS A 242 -15.73 -3.12 0.26
C HIS A 242 -17.19 -3.17 0.70
N PHE A 243 -17.57 -4.17 1.50
CA PHE A 243 -18.94 -4.26 2.05
C PHE A 243 -19.26 -3.03 2.90
N MET A 244 -18.37 -2.63 3.78
CA MET A 244 -18.59 -1.48 4.66
C MET A 244 -18.51 -0.16 3.90
N GLU A 245 -17.55 0.02 2.98
CA GLU A 245 -17.43 1.20 2.12
C GLU A 245 -18.67 1.42 1.24
N HIS A 246 -19.35 0.35 0.81
CA HIS A 246 -20.56 0.45 0.03
C HIS A 246 -21.80 0.62 0.93
N THR A 247 -21.87 -0.08 2.06
CA THR A 247 -23.10 -0.15 2.89
C THR A 247 -23.25 1.06 3.80
N VAL A 248 -22.16 1.48 4.45
CA VAL A 248 -22.20 2.57 5.45
C VAL A 248 -22.60 3.91 4.82
N PRO A 249 -22.02 4.36 3.68
CA PRO A 249 -22.44 5.59 3.02
C PRO A 249 -23.86 5.54 2.48
N LYS A 250 -24.36 4.37 2.08
CA LYS A 250 -25.76 4.21 1.64
C LYS A 250 -26.74 4.33 2.80
N ARG A 251 -26.42 3.79 3.98
CA ARG A 251 -27.28 3.87 5.16
C ARG A 251 -27.21 5.23 5.85
N ILE A 252 -26.06 5.87 5.81
CA ILE A 252 -25.81 7.20 6.39
C ILE A 252 -25.24 8.11 5.30
N PRO A 253 -26.06 8.65 4.39
CA PRO A 253 -25.57 9.45 3.25
C PRO A 253 -24.90 10.76 3.66
N ASN A 254 -25.36 11.38 4.76
CA ASN A 254 -24.77 12.62 5.26
C ASN A 254 -23.37 12.35 5.86
N PRO A 255 -22.29 12.88 5.27
CA PRO A 255 -20.93 12.61 5.72
C PRO A 255 -20.66 13.12 7.13
N TRP A 256 -21.30 14.20 7.57
CA TRP A 256 -21.15 14.77 8.91
C TRP A 256 -21.73 13.84 9.99
N VAL A 257 -22.95 13.31 9.74
CA VAL A 257 -23.60 12.34 10.64
C VAL A 257 -22.82 11.02 10.65
N ARG A 258 -22.37 10.59 9.46
CA ARG A 258 -21.63 9.33 9.31
C ARG A 258 -20.33 9.33 10.09
N VAL A 259 -19.56 10.41 10.03
CA VAL A 259 -18.26 10.50 10.77
C VAL A 259 -18.50 10.56 12.28
N LEU A 260 -19.56 11.23 12.75
CA LEU A 260 -19.92 11.27 14.17
C LEU A 260 -20.35 9.89 14.69
N ALA A 261 -21.26 9.22 13.97
CA ALA A 261 -21.70 7.87 14.33
C ALA A 261 -20.52 6.87 14.32
N GLY A 262 -19.67 6.95 13.30
CA GLY A 262 -18.45 6.15 13.22
C GLY A 262 -17.49 6.38 14.37
N SER A 263 -17.31 7.64 14.78
CA SER A 263 -16.47 7.97 15.94
C SER A 263 -16.93 7.29 17.21
N VAL A 264 -18.22 7.33 17.50
CA VAL A 264 -18.80 6.67 18.69
C VAL A 264 -18.55 5.16 18.66
N LEU A 265 -18.75 4.54 17.49
CA LEU A 265 -18.52 3.09 17.34
C LEU A 265 -17.02 2.73 17.46
N VAL A 266 -16.11 3.53 16.87
CA VAL A 266 -14.66 3.31 17.01
C VAL A 266 -14.19 3.47 18.45
N ILE A 267 -14.68 4.49 19.16
CA ILE A 267 -14.38 4.71 20.57
C ILE A 267 -14.89 3.53 21.41
N GLY A 268 -16.16 3.16 21.23
CA GLY A 268 -16.77 2.04 21.95
C GLY A 268 -16.03 0.72 21.74
N PHE A 269 -15.69 0.40 20.47
CA PHE A 269 -14.92 -0.79 20.15
C PHE A 269 -13.51 -0.77 20.79
N SER A 270 -12.83 0.38 20.73
CA SER A 270 -11.49 0.52 21.30
C SER A 270 -11.49 0.30 22.81
N TYR A 271 -12.52 0.78 23.52
CA TYR A 271 -12.66 0.54 24.96
C TYR A 271 -12.97 -0.93 25.29
N PHE A 272 -13.77 -1.59 24.46
CA PHE A 272 -14.17 -2.99 24.71
C PHE A 272 -13.03 -3.97 24.45
N PHE A 273 -12.26 -3.77 23.37
CA PHE A 273 -11.20 -4.70 22.95
C PHE A 273 -9.78 -4.28 23.32
N GLY A 274 -9.60 -3.14 23.95
CA GLY A 274 -8.30 -2.61 24.39
C GLY A 274 -7.89 -1.34 23.65
N VAL A 275 -7.85 -0.25 24.40
CA VAL A 275 -7.40 1.07 23.88
C VAL A 275 -5.96 0.98 23.41
N GLY A 276 -5.70 1.45 22.20
CA GLY A 276 -4.36 1.54 21.61
C GLY A 276 -3.93 0.31 20.82
N ARG A 277 -4.44 -0.91 21.10
CA ARG A 277 -3.98 -2.13 20.40
C ARG A 277 -4.33 -2.17 18.91
N TYR A 278 -5.54 -1.77 18.57
CA TYR A 278 -6.04 -1.80 17.17
C TYR A 278 -6.12 -0.42 16.54
N ASN A 279 -5.86 0.64 17.31
CA ASN A 279 -5.87 2.03 16.81
C ASN A 279 -4.61 2.34 16.01
N GLY A 280 -4.72 3.25 15.04
CA GLY A 280 -3.64 3.62 14.13
C GLY A 280 -3.16 2.46 13.26
N ALA A 281 -1.89 2.46 12.89
CA ALA A 281 -1.27 1.43 12.06
C ALA A 281 -1.10 0.09 12.79
N GLY A 282 -0.75 0.12 14.10
CA GLY A 282 -0.54 -1.08 14.91
C GLY A 282 0.83 -1.73 14.72
N MET A 283 1.85 -0.96 14.39
CA MET A 283 3.21 -1.47 14.14
C MET A 283 3.80 -2.22 15.32
N ASN A 284 3.53 -1.78 16.56
CA ASN A 284 3.95 -2.46 17.78
C ASN A 284 3.44 -3.90 17.87
N VAL A 285 2.20 -4.16 17.46
CA VAL A 285 1.62 -5.51 17.43
C VAL A 285 2.21 -6.34 16.30
N ILE A 286 2.47 -5.74 15.14
CA ILE A 286 3.16 -6.42 14.02
C ILE A 286 4.56 -6.84 14.47
N THR A 287 5.33 -5.94 15.10
CA THR A 287 6.67 -6.24 15.60
C THR A 287 6.63 -7.36 16.65
N ALA A 288 5.71 -7.30 17.61
CA ALA A 288 5.54 -8.36 18.61
C ALA A 288 5.18 -9.72 17.97
N ALA A 289 4.34 -9.73 16.94
CA ALA A 289 3.97 -10.95 16.23
C ALA A 289 5.16 -11.57 15.46
N VAL A 290 5.95 -10.74 14.77
CA VAL A 290 7.06 -11.23 13.93
C VAL A 290 8.29 -11.57 14.77
N GLU A 291 8.71 -10.68 15.68
CA GLU A 291 9.98 -10.84 16.42
C GLU A 291 9.83 -11.66 17.69
N GLN A 292 8.67 -11.58 18.37
CA GLN A 292 8.43 -12.25 19.65
C GLN A 292 7.48 -13.45 19.54
N GLY A 293 6.82 -13.62 18.39
CA GLY A 293 5.82 -14.67 18.19
C GLY A 293 4.58 -14.50 19.07
N GLN A 294 4.19 -13.25 19.36
CA GLN A 294 3.10 -12.92 20.28
C GLN A 294 1.96 -12.17 19.58
N ALA A 295 0.80 -12.81 19.48
CA ALA A 295 -0.45 -12.22 19.03
C ALA A 295 -1.63 -12.89 19.72
N LEU A 296 -2.75 -12.17 19.86
CA LEU A 296 -4.01 -12.76 20.31
C LEU A 296 -4.71 -13.42 19.12
N PRO A 297 -5.40 -14.56 19.32
CA PRO A 297 -6.04 -15.29 18.22
C PRO A 297 -7.08 -14.48 17.42
N TRP A 298 -7.68 -13.46 18.03
CA TRP A 298 -8.71 -12.61 17.42
C TRP A 298 -8.19 -11.26 16.92
N ASP A 299 -6.88 -10.95 17.07
CA ASP A 299 -6.30 -9.65 16.68
C ASP A 299 -6.59 -9.30 15.20
N PHE A 300 -6.46 -10.27 14.31
CA PHE A 300 -6.72 -10.07 12.88
C PHE A 300 -8.18 -9.68 12.59
N LEU A 301 -9.16 -10.30 13.28
CA LEU A 301 -10.58 -9.98 13.10
C LEU A 301 -10.92 -8.58 13.62
N CYS A 302 -10.42 -8.24 14.82
CA CYS A 302 -10.61 -6.92 15.41
C CYS A 302 -10.04 -5.82 14.50
N LYS A 303 -8.84 -6.05 13.92
CA LYS A 303 -8.22 -5.10 12.99
C LYS A 303 -9.00 -4.96 11.70
N ILE A 304 -9.46 -6.06 11.10
CA ILE A 304 -10.32 -6.03 9.90
C ILE A 304 -11.55 -5.15 10.15
N PHE A 305 -12.27 -5.43 11.23
CA PHE A 305 -13.51 -4.71 11.52
C PHE A 305 -13.27 -3.24 11.82
N LEU A 306 -12.31 -2.91 12.71
CA LEU A 306 -12.06 -1.53 13.11
C LEU A 306 -11.51 -0.67 11.98
N THR A 307 -10.67 -1.24 11.11
CA THR A 307 -10.18 -0.54 9.91
C THR A 307 -11.31 -0.28 8.92
N ALA A 308 -12.12 -1.29 8.61
CA ALA A 308 -13.25 -1.15 7.72
C ALA A 308 -14.27 -0.11 8.24
N LEU A 309 -14.55 -0.12 9.54
CA LEU A 309 -15.41 0.86 10.20
C LEU A 309 -14.83 2.28 10.08
N THR A 310 -13.54 2.45 10.40
CA THR A 310 -12.86 3.75 10.36
C THR A 310 -12.92 4.36 8.97
N LEU A 311 -12.49 3.62 7.94
CA LEU A 311 -12.41 4.14 6.56
C LEU A 311 -13.79 4.39 5.96
N SER A 312 -14.76 3.47 6.15
CA SER A 312 -16.12 3.60 5.63
C SER A 312 -16.90 4.79 6.23
N CYS A 313 -16.55 5.18 7.45
CA CYS A 313 -17.16 6.34 8.10
C CYS A 313 -16.60 7.68 7.62
N GLY A 314 -15.52 7.69 6.85
CA GLY A 314 -14.97 8.90 6.21
C GLY A 314 -13.65 9.39 6.79
N PHE A 315 -13.08 8.70 7.78
CA PHE A 315 -11.72 8.94 8.24
C PHE A 315 -10.72 8.62 7.14
N LYS A 316 -9.53 9.20 7.21
CA LYS A 316 -8.50 9.10 6.19
C LYS A 316 -7.29 8.34 6.67
N GLY A 317 -6.71 7.56 5.77
CA GLY A 317 -5.56 6.71 6.02
C GLY A 317 -5.45 5.66 4.92
N GLY A 318 -4.60 4.65 5.14
CA GLY A 318 -4.36 3.56 4.20
C GLY A 318 -4.78 2.19 4.76
N GLU A 319 -5.02 1.27 3.87
CA GLU A 319 -5.39 -0.12 4.13
C GLU A 319 -4.20 -1.08 4.06
N VAL A 320 -3.03 -0.63 3.61
CA VAL A 320 -1.84 -1.49 3.38
C VAL A 320 -1.29 -2.03 4.71
N VAL A 321 -0.91 -1.16 5.67
CA VAL A 321 -0.40 -1.64 6.98
C VAL A 321 -1.46 -2.40 7.78
N PRO A 322 -2.74 -2.04 7.78
CA PRO A 322 -3.77 -2.93 8.30
C PRO A 322 -3.74 -4.34 7.69
N SER A 323 -3.45 -4.51 6.40
CA SER A 323 -3.28 -5.85 5.81
C SER A 323 -2.05 -6.59 6.35
N PHE A 324 -0.95 -5.88 6.63
CA PHE A 324 0.23 -6.44 7.30
C PHE A 324 -0.11 -6.91 8.71
N PHE A 325 -0.83 -6.07 9.47
CA PHE A 325 -1.30 -6.41 10.82
C PHE A 325 -2.15 -7.69 10.80
N VAL A 326 -3.14 -7.73 9.92
CA VAL A 326 -4.05 -8.87 9.74
C VAL A 326 -3.26 -10.12 9.41
N GLY A 327 -2.34 -10.04 8.45
CA GLY A 327 -1.50 -11.16 8.03
C GLY A 327 -0.55 -11.63 9.12
N ALA A 328 0.15 -10.70 9.78
CA ALA A 328 1.10 -11.01 10.84
C ALA A 328 0.43 -11.67 12.05
N THR A 329 -0.66 -11.09 12.54
CA THR A 329 -1.36 -11.64 13.72
C THR A 329 -2.06 -12.95 13.42
N PHE A 330 -2.64 -13.11 12.21
CA PHE A 330 -3.19 -14.38 11.78
C PHE A 330 -2.11 -15.47 11.64
N GLY A 331 -1.01 -15.17 10.95
CA GLY A 331 0.10 -16.09 10.79
C GLY A 331 0.71 -16.51 12.13
N CYS A 332 0.90 -15.54 13.05
CA CYS A 332 1.38 -15.79 14.41
C CYS A 332 0.47 -16.74 15.19
N ALA A 333 -0.85 -16.57 15.11
CA ALA A 333 -1.82 -17.40 15.81
C ALA A 333 -2.03 -18.78 15.16
N PHE A 334 -2.03 -18.84 13.83
CA PHE A 334 -2.35 -20.06 13.09
C PHE A 334 -1.12 -20.95 12.83
N GLY A 335 0.07 -20.35 12.64
CA GLY A 335 1.30 -21.10 12.35
C GLY A 335 1.67 -22.17 13.35
N PRO A 336 1.64 -21.93 14.66
CA PRO A 336 1.91 -22.95 15.68
C PRO A 336 0.97 -24.15 15.62
N LEU A 337 -0.29 -23.98 15.18
CA LEU A 337 -1.23 -25.09 14.99
C LEU A 337 -0.78 -26.03 13.86
N LEU A 338 0.00 -25.52 12.92
CA LEU A 338 0.63 -26.30 11.86
C LEU A 338 2.02 -26.83 12.25
N GLY A 339 2.58 -26.40 13.40
CA GLY A 339 3.94 -26.74 13.81
C GLY A 339 5.02 -25.79 13.27
N LEU A 340 4.64 -24.63 12.73
CA LEU A 340 5.58 -23.58 12.29
C LEU A 340 5.96 -22.66 13.46
N PRO A 341 7.20 -22.10 13.48
CA PRO A 341 7.55 -21.04 14.41
C PRO A 341 6.64 -19.82 14.25
N ALA A 342 6.06 -19.34 15.37
CA ALA A 342 5.03 -18.28 15.37
C ALA A 342 5.51 -17.01 14.65
N GLY A 343 6.73 -16.53 14.93
CA GLY A 343 7.30 -15.34 14.30
C GLY A 343 7.51 -15.49 12.81
N PHE A 344 8.00 -16.66 12.35
CA PHE A 344 8.16 -16.94 10.92
C PHE A 344 6.81 -17.03 10.22
N ALA A 345 5.84 -17.71 10.81
CA ALA A 345 4.48 -17.78 10.28
C ALA A 345 3.81 -16.40 10.23
N ALA A 346 4.11 -15.51 11.22
CA ALA A 346 3.69 -14.11 11.20
C ALA A 346 4.29 -13.35 10.00
N ALA A 347 5.58 -13.53 9.73
CA ALA A 347 6.26 -12.90 8.58
C ALA A 347 5.68 -13.39 7.24
N VAL A 348 5.48 -14.70 7.07
CA VAL A 348 4.81 -15.26 5.89
C VAL A 348 3.38 -14.73 5.75
N GLY A 349 2.62 -14.72 6.85
CA GLY A 349 1.26 -14.20 6.89
C GLY A 349 1.18 -12.73 6.47
N LEU A 350 2.09 -11.87 7.00
CA LEU A 350 2.19 -10.44 6.70
C LEU A 350 2.23 -10.21 5.18
N VAL A 351 3.24 -10.78 4.51
CA VAL A 351 3.43 -10.57 3.07
C VAL A 351 2.42 -11.32 2.21
N SER A 352 1.96 -12.50 2.64
CA SER A 352 0.98 -13.29 1.87
C SER A 352 -0.40 -12.63 1.85
N VAL A 353 -0.90 -12.13 2.99
CA VAL A 353 -2.18 -11.41 3.06
C VAL A 353 -2.11 -10.11 2.27
N PHE A 354 -1.01 -9.36 2.38
CA PHE A 354 -0.77 -8.18 1.54
C PHE A 354 -0.75 -8.52 0.05
N CYS A 355 -0.04 -9.58 -0.33
CA CYS A 355 0.02 -10.08 -1.70
C CYS A 355 -1.36 -10.38 -2.28
N GLY A 356 -2.18 -11.12 -1.52
CA GLY A 356 -3.54 -11.46 -1.92
C GLY A 356 -4.45 -10.24 -1.98
N ALA A 357 -4.30 -9.29 -1.04
CA ALA A 357 -5.11 -8.09 -0.95
C ALA A 357 -4.78 -7.05 -2.04
N THR A 358 -3.52 -6.94 -2.45
CA THR A 358 -3.07 -5.97 -3.46
C THR A 358 -2.92 -6.54 -4.86
N ASN A 359 -3.01 -7.86 -5.01
CA ASN A 359 -2.76 -8.59 -6.26
C ASN A 359 -1.35 -8.36 -6.83
N ALA A 360 -0.36 -8.15 -5.96
CA ALA A 360 1.00 -7.74 -6.32
C ALA A 360 2.03 -8.81 -5.90
N LEU A 361 2.14 -9.91 -6.67
CA LEU A 361 2.98 -11.06 -6.30
C LEU A 361 4.46 -10.70 -6.15
N ILE A 362 5.08 -10.21 -7.22
CA ILE A 362 6.52 -9.92 -7.22
C ILE A 362 6.88 -8.78 -6.23
N PRO A 363 6.13 -7.67 -6.19
CA PRO A 363 6.37 -6.64 -5.17
C PRO A 363 6.28 -7.15 -3.73
N SER A 364 5.34 -8.07 -3.44
CA SER A 364 5.19 -8.63 -2.09
C SER A 364 6.38 -9.52 -1.70
N ILE A 365 6.86 -10.37 -2.61
CA ILE A 365 8.06 -11.19 -2.37
C ILE A 365 9.27 -10.31 -2.08
N LEU A 366 9.47 -9.25 -2.87
CA LEU A 366 10.57 -8.30 -2.68
C LEU A 366 10.38 -7.45 -1.43
N LEU A 367 9.15 -7.12 -1.06
CA LEU A 367 8.88 -6.49 0.22
C LEU A 367 9.30 -7.39 1.39
N GLY A 368 9.00 -8.69 1.31
CA GLY A 368 9.48 -9.67 2.27
C GLY A 368 11.02 -9.72 2.33
N PHE A 369 11.70 -9.66 1.18
CA PHE A 369 13.16 -9.57 1.13
C PHE A 369 13.69 -8.32 1.85
N GLU A 370 13.14 -7.14 1.55
CA GLU A 370 13.58 -5.87 2.14
C GLU A 370 13.23 -5.75 3.63
N LEU A 371 12.09 -6.32 4.08
CA LEU A 371 11.66 -6.28 5.48
C LEU A 371 12.42 -7.29 6.37
N PHE A 372 12.74 -8.47 5.85
CA PHE A 372 13.31 -9.58 6.64
C PHE A 372 14.77 -9.93 6.27
N GLY A 373 15.41 -9.11 5.42
CA GLY A 373 16.82 -9.33 5.04
C GLY A 373 17.08 -10.63 4.27
N GLY A 374 16.06 -11.18 3.61
CA GLY A 374 16.16 -12.41 2.83
C GLY A 374 15.97 -13.72 3.63
N ALA A 375 15.74 -13.65 4.94
CA ALA A 375 15.52 -14.84 5.76
C ALA A 375 14.27 -15.62 5.31
N GLY A 376 14.46 -16.87 4.88
CA GLY A 376 13.39 -17.77 4.42
C GLY A 376 12.63 -17.30 3.19
N LEU A 377 13.30 -16.55 2.30
CA LEU A 377 12.68 -15.93 1.12
C LEU A 377 11.93 -16.93 0.24
N GLU A 378 12.46 -18.15 0.07
CA GLU A 378 11.86 -19.21 -0.75
C GLU A 378 10.50 -19.66 -0.17
N LEU A 379 10.43 -19.81 1.15
CA LEU A 379 9.19 -20.18 1.85
C LEU A 379 8.18 -19.01 1.84
N ILE A 380 8.67 -17.78 2.01
CA ILE A 380 7.85 -16.56 1.89
C ILE A 380 7.28 -16.45 0.47
N ALA A 381 8.11 -16.66 -0.56
CA ALA A 381 7.67 -16.61 -1.96
C ALA A 381 6.62 -17.68 -2.26
N LEU A 382 6.79 -18.89 -1.72
CA LEU A 382 5.82 -19.97 -1.84
C LEU A 382 4.48 -19.58 -1.20
N GLY A 383 4.47 -19.06 0.03
CA GLY A 383 3.28 -18.58 0.72
C GLY A 383 2.56 -17.46 -0.05
N CYS A 384 3.31 -16.48 -0.56
CA CYS A 384 2.79 -15.42 -1.42
C CYS A 384 2.17 -15.97 -2.71
N GLY A 385 2.84 -16.92 -3.38
CA GLY A 385 2.37 -17.53 -4.62
C GLY A 385 1.04 -18.26 -4.44
N ILE A 386 0.91 -19.08 -3.40
CA ILE A 386 -0.33 -19.79 -3.06
C ILE A 386 -1.44 -18.80 -2.70
N CYS A 387 -1.14 -17.81 -1.86
CA CYS A 387 -2.11 -16.80 -1.48
C CYS A 387 -2.58 -15.98 -2.69
N TYR A 388 -1.67 -15.53 -3.55
CA TYR A 388 -1.99 -14.81 -4.79
C TYR A 388 -2.94 -15.60 -5.69
N MET A 389 -2.62 -16.87 -5.91
CA MET A 389 -3.41 -17.77 -6.77
C MET A 389 -4.83 -17.94 -6.23
N LEU A 390 -4.98 -18.15 -4.92
CA LEU A 390 -6.26 -18.49 -4.29
C LEU A 390 -7.07 -17.28 -3.79
N SER A 391 -6.48 -16.07 -3.71
CA SER A 391 -7.20 -14.85 -3.31
C SER A 391 -8.27 -14.41 -4.35
N GLY A 392 -8.24 -14.96 -5.56
CA GLY A 392 -9.19 -14.60 -6.63
C GLY A 392 -8.89 -13.23 -7.24
N HIS A 393 -9.89 -12.65 -7.90
CA HIS A 393 -9.77 -11.38 -8.63
C HIS A 393 -10.29 -10.17 -7.82
N HIS A 394 -10.48 -10.33 -6.51
CA HIS A 394 -10.88 -9.26 -5.61
C HIS A 394 -9.66 -8.78 -4.83
N GLY A 395 -9.43 -7.48 -4.83
CA GLY A 395 -8.34 -6.83 -4.11
C GLY A 395 -8.81 -5.57 -3.40
N LEU A 396 -7.90 -4.83 -2.77
CA LEU A 396 -8.16 -3.55 -2.12
C LEU A 396 -8.60 -2.46 -3.11
N TYR A 397 -8.09 -2.53 -4.34
CA TYR A 397 -8.27 -1.48 -5.33
C TYR A 397 -9.25 -1.92 -6.42
N SER A 398 -10.45 -1.35 -6.39
CA SER A 398 -11.50 -1.66 -7.37
C SER A 398 -11.19 -1.17 -8.80
N SER A 399 -10.23 -0.25 -8.94
CA SER A 399 -9.77 0.27 -10.24
C SER A 399 -8.69 -0.61 -10.90
N GLN A 400 -8.18 -1.66 -10.22
CA GLN A 400 -7.21 -2.58 -10.84
C GLN A 400 -7.85 -3.33 -12.02
N THR A 401 -7.08 -3.42 -13.13
CA THR A 401 -7.46 -4.21 -14.30
C THR A 401 -6.71 -5.54 -14.30
N PHE A 402 -7.42 -6.65 -14.46
CA PHE A 402 -6.81 -7.96 -14.61
C PHE A 402 -6.54 -8.24 -16.09
N VAL A 403 -5.29 -8.22 -16.47
CA VAL A 403 -4.87 -8.48 -17.87
C VAL A 403 -4.78 -9.97 -18.12
N THR A 404 -4.23 -10.73 -17.16
CA THR A 404 -4.10 -12.18 -17.21
C THR A 404 -4.89 -12.85 -16.09
N ASN A 405 -5.34 -14.07 -16.35
CA ASN A 405 -5.96 -14.90 -15.33
C ASN A 405 -4.89 -15.41 -14.36
N LYS A 406 -5.11 -15.34 -13.04
CA LYS A 406 -4.17 -15.85 -12.04
C LYS A 406 -3.96 -17.38 -12.07
N LEU A 407 -4.95 -18.11 -12.56
CA LEU A 407 -4.96 -19.59 -12.58
C LEU A 407 -4.61 -20.16 -13.95
N ARG A 408 -4.73 -19.39 -15.02
CA ARG A 408 -4.52 -19.84 -16.40
C ARG A 408 -3.76 -18.79 -17.19
N ALA A 409 -2.90 -19.21 -18.10
CA ALA A 409 -2.16 -18.32 -19.00
C ALA A 409 -3.08 -17.78 -20.12
N GLU A 410 -4.16 -17.11 -19.75
CA GLU A 410 -5.15 -16.54 -20.66
C GLU A 410 -5.32 -15.03 -20.38
N TYR A 411 -5.42 -14.23 -21.45
CA TYR A 411 -5.75 -12.81 -21.33
C TYR A 411 -7.23 -12.64 -20.99
N MET A 412 -7.54 -11.94 -19.91
CA MET A 412 -8.90 -11.67 -19.45
C MET A 412 -9.51 -10.40 -20.07
N SER A 413 -8.69 -9.38 -20.34
CA SER A 413 -9.16 -8.11 -20.87
C SER A 413 -9.46 -8.18 -22.37
N HIS A 414 -10.71 -7.85 -22.75
CA HIS A 414 -11.13 -7.77 -24.15
C HIS A 414 -10.34 -6.69 -24.93
N LYS A 415 -9.92 -5.62 -24.29
CA LYS A 415 -9.08 -4.56 -24.91
C LYS A 415 -7.73 -5.10 -25.34
N TRP A 416 -7.12 -5.98 -24.56
CA TRP A 416 -5.84 -6.60 -24.88
C TRP A 416 -5.97 -7.71 -25.94
N ARG A 417 -7.04 -8.49 -25.92
CA ARG A 417 -7.31 -9.49 -26.98
C ARG A 417 -7.44 -8.86 -28.36
N VAL A 418 -8.06 -7.67 -28.45
CA VAL A 418 -8.22 -6.94 -29.71
C VAL A 418 -6.89 -6.31 -30.15
N ARG A 419 -6.04 -5.87 -29.22
CA ARG A 419 -4.76 -5.24 -29.54
C ARG A 419 -3.74 -6.26 -30.07
N VAL A 420 -3.63 -7.41 -29.41
CA VAL A 420 -2.75 -8.52 -29.88
C VAL A 420 -3.17 -9.02 -31.27
N LYS A 421 -4.48 -9.19 -31.53
CA LYS A 421 -4.95 -9.56 -32.85
C LYS A 421 -4.67 -8.53 -33.95
N LYS A 422 -4.61 -7.24 -33.63
CA LYS A 422 -4.29 -6.17 -34.58
C LYS A 422 -2.79 -6.03 -34.86
N GLU A 423 -1.94 -6.54 -33.98
CA GLU A 423 -0.49 -6.54 -34.16
C GLU A 423 0.00 -7.82 -34.89
N GLU A 424 -0.86 -8.86 -34.96
CA GLU A 424 -0.63 -10.11 -35.72
C GLU A 424 -1.18 -10.07 -37.17
N GLU A 425 -2.05 -9.11 -37.52
CA GLU A 425 -2.55 -8.81 -38.88
C GLU A 425 -1.68 -7.71 -39.53
#